data_5a5ad7d31081fd3b650528e0de503546
#
_entry.id   5a5ad7d31081fd3b650528e0de503546
#
_cell.length_a   1.000
_cell.length_b   1.000
_cell.length_c   1.000
_cell.angle_alpha   90.00
_cell.angle_beta   90.00
_cell.angle_gamma   90.00
#
_symmetry.space_group_name_H-M   'P 1'
#
loop_
_entity.id
_entity.type
_entity.pdbx_description
1 polymer ?
#
loop_
_entity_poly.entity_id
_entity_poly.type
_entity_poly.pdbx_seq_one_letter_code
_entity_poly.pdbx_strand_id
1 'polypeptide(L)'
;IVWNQEKNYYDIYFLHSVDGATDPFGPNGQDWTHTTTKDFITYSKQETAIPSKGGDSKEGWHSAWTGSVVTDSQGISGIQNEEPVAYFTGLMDDGSQAIYASASNDKGASFTNALKDGKPLLTKDQSYNAKDFRDPYVFHFKDKLLMYVAEGDALGVYQSQDGINWTKEDSKGDSKILPETFFKGRNWQDNAPIECPVLKTMTTT
;
A
#
# COMPACT_ATOMS: atom_id res chain seq x y z
N ILE A 1 2.27 10.22 -3.31
CA ILE A 1 2.35 11.69 -3.14
C ILE A 1 1.13 12.14 -2.36
N VAL A 2 1.33 12.86 -1.26
CA VAL A 2 0.27 13.38 -0.40
C VAL A 2 0.46 14.88 -0.20
N TRP A 3 -0.61 15.65 -0.37
CA TRP A 3 -0.58 17.08 -0.05
C TRP A 3 -0.73 17.28 1.46
N ASN A 4 0.24 17.94 2.06
CA ASN A 4 0.21 18.34 3.46
C ASN A 4 -0.28 19.79 3.57
N GLN A 5 -1.56 19.95 3.86
CA GLN A 5 -2.19 21.26 3.91
C GLN A 5 -1.64 22.14 5.06
N GLU A 6 -1.35 21.54 6.21
CA GLU A 6 -0.83 22.27 7.38
C GLU A 6 0.54 22.87 7.11
N LYS A 7 1.41 22.11 6.46
CA LYS A 7 2.80 22.49 6.21
C LYS A 7 3.03 23.12 4.83
N ASN A 8 1.99 23.13 3.97
CA ASN A 8 2.02 23.70 2.63
C ASN A 8 3.14 23.13 1.75
N TYR A 9 3.24 21.80 1.71
CA TYR A 9 4.14 21.06 0.83
C TYR A 9 3.56 19.68 0.46
N TYR A 10 4.19 19.00 -0.48
CA TYR A 10 3.89 17.61 -0.83
C TYR A 10 4.84 16.68 -0.10
N ASP A 11 4.30 15.66 0.55
CA ASP A 11 5.03 14.49 1.00
C ASP A 11 5.16 13.50 -0.15
N ILE A 12 6.37 13.06 -0.42
CA ILE A 12 6.71 12.10 -1.48
C ILE A 12 7.29 10.86 -0.82
N TYR A 13 6.69 9.72 -1.09
CA TYR A 13 7.16 8.41 -0.62
C TYR A 13 7.55 7.56 -1.83
N PHE A 14 8.64 6.86 -1.73
CA PHE A 14 9.14 5.98 -2.78
C PHE A 14 9.93 4.81 -2.20
N LEU A 15 10.00 3.73 -2.98
CA LEU A 15 10.80 2.56 -2.62
C LEU A 15 12.28 2.88 -2.76
N HIS A 16 13.04 2.39 -1.80
CA HIS A 16 14.49 2.52 -1.77
C HIS A 16 15.10 1.18 -1.40
N SER A 17 16.17 0.76 -2.10
CA SER A 17 16.93 -0.42 -1.72
C SER A 17 17.76 -0.10 -0.48
N VAL A 18 17.64 -0.93 0.55
CA VAL A 18 18.41 -0.76 1.79
C VAL A 18 19.91 -0.77 1.49
N ASP A 19 20.68 0.08 2.16
CA ASP A 19 22.12 0.19 1.97
C ASP A 19 22.82 -1.18 2.04
N GLY A 20 23.60 -1.47 0.99
CA GLY A 20 24.27 -2.76 0.83
C GLY A 20 23.40 -3.88 0.25
N ALA A 21 22.13 -3.65 -0.02
CA ALA A 21 21.29 -4.61 -0.73
C ALA A 21 21.73 -4.71 -2.20
N THR A 22 22.01 -5.92 -2.65
CA THR A 22 22.35 -6.23 -4.04
C THR A 22 21.20 -6.81 -4.82
N ASP A 23 20.14 -7.21 -4.12
CA ASP A 23 18.91 -7.80 -4.65
C ASP A 23 17.71 -7.16 -3.98
N PRO A 24 16.81 -6.46 -4.73
CA PRO A 24 15.62 -5.85 -4.16
C PRO A 24 14.62 -6.87 -3.62
N PHE A 25 14.74 -8.14 -4.00
CA PHE A 25 13.93 -9.25 -3.48
C PHE A 25 14.62 -10.03 -2.36
N GLY A 26 15.84 -9.65 -2.01
CA GLY A 26 16.61 -10.29 -0.96
C GLY A 26 16.17 -9.88 0.46
N PRO A 27 16.71 -10.55 1.48
CA PRO A 27 16.27 -10.39 2.87
C PRO A 27 16.49 -9.00 3.47
N ASN A 28 17.36 -8.19 2.87
CA ASN A 28 17.58 -6.80 3.28
C ASN A 28 16.82 -5.79 2.39
N GLY A 29 16.11 -6.27 1.44
CA GLY A 29 15.20 -5.75 0.45
C GLY A 29 15.01 -4.25 0.35
N GLN A 30 13.78 -3.82 0.55
CA GLN A 30 13.34 -2.45 0.31
C GLN A 30 12.69 -1.83 1.54
N ASP A 31 12.93 -0.54 1.69
CA ASP A 31 12.23 0.34 2.62
C ASP A 31 11.43 1.41 1.85
N TRP A 32 10.67 2.21 2.59
CA TRP A 32 10.11 3.44 2.08
C TRP A 32 10.97 4.62 2.54
N THR A 33 11.33 5.44 1.59
CA THR A 33 12.00 6.72 1.83
C THR A 33 11.00 7.86 1.64
N HIS A 34 11.15 8.90 2.45
CA HIS A 34 10.34 10.11 2.45
C HIS A 34 11.18 11.32 2.10
N THR A 35 10.61 12.22 1.33
CA THR A 35 11.10 13.58 1.09
C THR A 35 9.93 14.53 0.90
N THR A 36 10.16 15.82 0.99
CA THR A 36 9.14 16.85 0.77
C THR A 36 9.52 17.80 -0.35
N THR A 37 8.52 18.38 -1.00
CA THR A 37 8.72 19.39 -2.03
C THR A 37 7.56 20.38 -2.07
N LYS A 38 7.84 21.61 -2.49
CA LYS A 38 6.81 22.63 -2.78
C LYS A 38 6.59 22.88 -4.27
N ASP A 39 7.54 22.49 -5.08
CA ASP A 39 7.63 22.86 -6.50
C ASP A 39 7.93 21.69 -7.44
N PHE A 40 8.12 20.48 -6.91
CA PHE A 40 8.56 19.28 -7.63
C PHE A 40 9.92 19.42 -8.36
N ILE A 41 10.71 20.41 -7.96
CA ILE A 41 12.06 20.68 -8.49
C ILE A 41 13.08 20.57 -7.37
N THR A 42 12.78 21.15 -6.22
CA THR A 42 13.64 21.12 -5.04
C THR A 42 13.04 20.19 -3.99
N TYR A 43 13.88 19.38 -3.37
CA TYR A 43 13.45 18.35 -2.40
C TYR A 43 14.22 18.50 -1.09
N SER A 44 13.56 18.18 0.02
CA SER A 44 14.21 18.07 1.32
C SER A 44 15.19 16.90 1.36
N LYS A 45 15.97 16.81 2.44
CA LYS A 45 16.76 15.62 2.73
C LYS A 45 15.86 14.40 2.80
N GLN A 46 16.31 13.29 2.23
CA GLN A 46 15.62 12.01 2.27
C GLN A 46 15.82 11.35 3.63
N GLU A 47 14.73 10.80 4.18
CA GLU A 47 14.72 10.07 5.45
C GLU A 47 13.90 8.78 5.29
N THR A 48 14.22 7.74 6.04
CA THR A 48 13.48 6.48 6.00
C THR A 48 12.10 6.64 6.65
N ALA A 49 11.04 6.35 5.91
CA ALA A 49 9.65 6.43 6.39
C ALA A 49 9.13 5.09 6.95
N ILE A 50 9.40 3.98 6.26
CA ILE A 50 9.11 2.62 6.71
C ILE A 50 10.39 1.81 6.55
N PRO A 51 11.09 1.48 7.64
CA PRO A 51 12.32 0.71 7.55
C PRO A 51 12.03 -0.74 7.14
N SER A 52 12.91 -1.33 6.31
CA SER A 52 12.97 -2.76 6.12
C SER A 52 13.19 -3.47 7.46
N LYS A 53 12.56 -4.61 7.65
CA LYS A 53 12.72 -5.40 8.89
C LYS A 53 13.87 -6.41 8.82
N GLY A 54 14.38 -6.68 7.62
CA GLY A 54 15.39 -7.72 7.38
C GLY A 54 14.85 -9.13 7.52
N GLY A 55 15.62 -10.12 7.11
CA GLY A 55 15.20 -11.52 6.98
C GLY A 55 14.89 -12.27 8.29
N ASP A 56 15.15 -11.67 9.47
CA ASP A 56 14.83 -12.28 10.78
C ASP A 56 13.64 -11.58 11.46
N SER A 57 12.77 -10.96 10.69
CA SER A 57 11.66 -10.18 11.20
C SER A 57 10.66 -11.03 11.98
N LYS A 58 10.44 -10.69 13.25
CA LYS A 58 9.36 -11.26 14.06
C LYS A 58 7.97 -10.84 13.62
N GLU A 59 7.88 -9.84 12.76
CA GLU A 59 6.62 -9.32 12.19
C GLU A 59 6.22 -10.07 10.91
N GLY A 60 7.04 -11.01 10.45
CA GLY A 60 6.73 -11.90 9.34
C GLY A 60 7.01 -11.33 7.95
N TRP A 61 7.43 -10.06 7.82
CA TRP A 61 7.86 -9.48 6.55
C TRP A 61 9.23 -8.81 6.68
N HIS A 62 10.00 -8.80 5.60
CA HIS A 62 11.34 -8.22 5.58
C HIS A 62 11.45 -6.96 4.71
N SER A 63 10.69 -6.86 3.62
CA SER A 63 10.70 -5.71 2.72
C SER A 63 9.34 -5.02 2.69
N ALA A 64 9.34 -3.69 2.74
CA ALA A 64 8.16 -2.87 2.49
C ALA A 64 8.11 -2.51 1.01
N TRP A 65 7.16 -3.11 0.29
CA TRP A 65 6.92 -2.85 -1.12
C TRP A 65 5.84 -1.79 -1.34
N THR A 66 5.48 -1.59 -2.59
CA THR A 66 4.53 -0.56 -3.02
C THR A 66 3.21 -0.55 -2.24
N GLY A 67 2.67 0.63 -2.12
CA GLY A 67 1.40 0.88 -1.46
C GLY A 67 0.95 2.33 -1.60
N SER A 68 0.15 2.79 -0.66
CA SER A 68 -0.40 4.14 -0.65
C SER A 68 -0.46 4.73 0.75
N VAL A 69 -0.51 6.05 0.83
CA VAL A 69 -0.73 6.80 2.06
C VAL A 69 -2.06 7.52 1.97
N VAL A 70 -2.87 7.41 2.99
CA VAL A 70 -4.13 8.14 3.12
C VAL A 70 -4.13 8.96 4.40
N THR A 71 -4.61 10.20 4.31
CA THR A 71 -4.87 11.01 5.49
C THR A 71 -6.20 10.57 6.11
N ASP A 72 -6.19 10.23 7.38
CA ASP A 72 -7.38 9.77 8.10
C ASP A 72 -8.19 10.93 8.68
N SER A 73 -8.61 11.84 7.83
CA SER A 73 -9.37 13.05 8.22
C SER A 73 -10.72 12.77 8.87
N GLN A 74 -11.19 11.54 8.84
CA GLN A 74 -12.48 11.13 9.43
C GLN A 74 -12.32 10.26 10.68
N GLY A 75 -11.08 9.94 11.08
CA GLY A 75 -10.79 9.06 12.21
C GLY A 75 -11.29 7.63 12.02
N ILE A 76 -11.41 7.17 10.77
CA ILE A 76 -11.95 5.86 10.43
C ILE A 76 -11.04 4.74 10.95
N SER A 77 -9.73 4.95 10.92
CA SER A 77 -8.74 3.97 11.44
C SER A 77 -8.70 3.88 12.97
N GLY A 78 -9.46 4.71 13.67
CA GLY A 78 -9.41 4.81 15.13
C GLY A 78 -8.12 5.47 15.65
N ILE A 79 -7.26 5.95 14.76
CA ILE A 79 -6.04 6.70 15.09
C ILE A 79 -6.42 8.16 15.28
N GLN A 80 -6.01 8.72 16.42
CA GLN A 80 -6.36 10.10 16.75
C GLN A 80 -5.58 11.11 15.89
N ASN A 81 -6.18 12.27 15.63
CA ASN A 81 -5.55 13.48 15.15
C ASN A 81 -5.19 13.56 13.66
N GLU A 82 -5.96 12.97 12.78
CA GLU A 82 -5.76 13.11 11.32
C GLU A 82 -4.36 12.70 10.82
N GLU A 83 -3.68 11.84 11.59
CA GLU A 83 -2.37 11.35 11.20
C GLU A 83 -2.46 10.45 9.95
N PRO A 84 -1.50 10.56 9.03
CA PRO A 84 -1.53 9.71 7.85
C PRO A 84 -1.25 8.24 8.19
N VAL A 85 -1.87 7.36 7.40
CA VAL A 85 -1.70 5.92 7.47
C VAL A 85 -1.11 5.42 6.15
N ALA A 86 -0.01 4.69 6.22
CA ALA A 86 0.57 3.98 5.11
C ALA A 86 0.01 2.55 5.05
N TYR A 87 -0.51 2.16 3.90
CA TYR A 87 -0.87 0.78 3.56
C TYR A 87 0.14 0.29 2.54
N PHE A 88 0.78 -0.83 2.79
CA PHE A 88 1.87 -1.32 1.96
C PHE A 88 1.89 -2.84 1.86
N THR A 89 2.59 -3.33 0.87
CA THR A 89 2.84 -4.76 0.72
C THR A 89 4.06 -5.15 1.54
N GLY A 90 3.89 -6.10 2.44
CA GLY A 90 5.02 -6.79 3.09
C GLY A 90 5.41 -8.02 2.30
N LEU A 91 6.68 -8.12 1.88
CA LEU A 91 7.26 -9.33 1.32
C LEU A 91 7.85 -10.18 2.45
N MET A 92 7.46 -11.44 2.49
CA MET A 92 7.94 -12.41 3.49
C MET A 92 9.10 -13.24 2.96
N ASP A 93 9.84 -13.89 3.86
CA ASP A 93 11.02 -14.71 3.53
C ASP A 93 10.72 -15.85 2.55
N ASP A 94 9.50 -16.38 2.57
CA ASP A 94 9.05 -17.42 1.65
C ASP A 94 8.57 -16.89 0.28
N GLY A 95 8.69 -15.57 0.07
CA GLY A 95 8.23 -14.88 -1.13
C GLY A 95 6.72 -14.60 -1.16
N SER A 96 5.98 -14.93 -0.10
CA SER A 96 4.58 -14.57 0.01
C SER A 96 4.41 -13.08 0.28
N GLN A 97 3.24 -12.55 -0.07
CA GLN A 97 2.90 -11.15 0.00
C GLN A 97 1.62 -10.96 0.80
N ALA A 98 1.59 -9.94 1.64
CA ALA A 98 0.42 -9.56 2.40
C ALA A 98 0.34 -8.04 2.58
N ILE A 99 -0.85 -7.53 2.88
CA ILE A 99 -1.07 -6.11 3.07
C ILE A 99 -0.97 -5.78 4.56
N TYR A 100 -0.12 -4.82 4.86
CA TYR A 100 0.11 -4.25 6.19
C TYR A 100 -0.27 -2.78 6.22
N ALA A 101 -0.39 -2.24 7.42
CA ALA A 101 -0.51 -0.80 7.60
C ALA A 101 0.22 -0.33 8.85
N SER A 102 0.72 0.90 8.77
CA SER A 102 1.32 1.61 9.88
C SER A 102 0.88 3.07 9.87
N ALA A 103 0.63 3.61 11.05
CA ALA A 103 0.28 5.01 11.22
C ALA A 103 1.51 5.85 11.55
N SER A 104 1.42 7.11 11.17
CA SER A 104 2.38 8.15 11.56
C SER A 104 2.03 8.74 12.92
N ASN A 105 3.04 9.28 13.61
CA ASN A 105 2.90 10.14 14.78
C ASN A 105 3.61 11.49 14.57
N ASP A 106 4.15 11.72 13.39
CA ASP A 106 5.00 12.85 13.08
C ASP A 106 4.58 13.57 11.78
N LYS A 107 3.27 13.50 11.50
CA LYS A 107 2.65 14.14 10.34
C LYS A 107 3.14 13.58 9.00
N GLY A 108 3.41 12.29 8.95
CA GLY A 108 3.79 11.59 7.74
C GLY A 108 5.30 11.50 7.48
N ALA A 109 6.15 12.00 8.39
CA ALA A 109 7.59 11.85 8.21
C ALA A 109 8.03 10.39 8.36
N SER A 110 7.39 9.63 9.27
CA SER A 110 7.61 8.20 9.43
C SER A 110 6.31 7.45 9.78
N PHE A 111 6.31 6.12 9.60
CA PHE A 111 5.18 5.24 9.91
C PHE A 111 5.66 4.11 10.81
N THR A 112 5.65 4.34 12.10
CA THR A 112 6.20 3.43 13.11
C THR A 112 5.15 2.72 13.95
N ASN A 113 3.88 3.16 13.90
CA ASN A 113 2.79 2.54 14.63
C ASN A 113 2.11 1.48 13.77
N ALA A 114 2.60 0.24 13.88
CA ALA A 114 1.99 -0.88 13.19
C ALA A 114 0.53 -1.09 13.64
N LEU A 115 -0.40 -1.11 12.69
CA LEU A 115 -1.80 -1.44 12.96
C LEU A 115 -1.95 -2.94 13.17
N LYS A 116 -3.04 -3.35 13.85
CA LYS A 116 -3.38 -4.75 14.12
C LYS A 116 -2.22 -5.55 14.77
N ASP A 117 -1.49 -4.88 15.68
CA ASP A 117 -0.34 -5.47 16.37
C ASP A 117 0.75 -6.02 15.42
N GLY A 118 0.95 -5.36 14.28
CA GLY A 118 1.92 -5.77 13.26
C GLY A 118 1.50 -6.99 12.42
N LYS A 119 0.27 -7.48 12.58
CA LYS A 119 -0.26 -8.58 11.76
C LYS A 119 -0.77 -8.07 10.41
N PRO A 120 -0.80 -8.92 9.38
CA PRO A 120 -1.36 -8.51 8.09
C PRO A 120 -2.84 -8.13 8.22
N LEU A 121 -3.24 -7.08 7.53
CA LEU A 121 -4.64 -6.69 7.38
C LEU A 121 -5.37 -7.62 6.42
N LEU A 122 -4.70 -7.94 5.32
CA LEU A 122 -5.17 -8.85 4.29
C LEU A 122 -4.05 -9.81 3.89
N THR A 123 -4.42 -11.04 3.69
CA THR A 123 -3.59 -12.07 3.06
C THR A 123 -4.28 -12.58 1.81
N LYS A 124 -3.50 -13.13 0.89
CA LYS A 124 -4.04 -13.78 -0.29
C LYS A 124 -5.06 -14.85 0.10
N ASP A 125 -6.23 -14.81 -0.52
CA ASP A 125 -7.21 -15.88 -0.40
C ASP A 125 -6.66 -17.17 -1.05
N GLN A 126 -6.64 -18.26 -0.31
CA GLN A 126 -6.15 -19.55 -0.81
C GLN A 126 -6.98 -20.12 -1.97
N SER A 127 -8.22 -19.67 -2.13
CA SER A 127 -9.07 -20.05 -3.27
C SER A 127 -8.63 -19.40 -4.58
N TYR A 128 -7.80 -18.36 -4.50
CA TYR A 128 -7.29 -17.62 -5.65
C TYR A 128 -5.87 -18.07 -6.01
N ASN A 129 -5.69 -18.51 -7.24
CA ASN A 129 -4.44 -19.14 -7.67
C ASN A 129 -3.35 -18.16 -8.14
N ALA A 130 -3.56 -16.84 -8.00
CA ALA A 130 -2.54 -15.87 -8.35
C ALA A 130 -1.36 -15.94 -7.40
N LYS A 131 -0.16 -15.83 -7.95
CA LYS A 131 1.08 -15.75 -7.19
C LYS A 131 1.21 -14.41 -6.48
N ASP A 132 0.70 -13.35 -7.09
CA ASP A 132 0.87 -11.97 -6.71
C ASP A 132 -0.34 -11.45 -5.92
N PHE A 133 -0.08 -10.76 -4.81
CA PHE A 133 -1.09 -10.10 -3.97
C PHE A 133 -0.45 -8.87 -3.34
N ARG A 134 -0.54 -7.69 -4.01
CA ARG A 134 0.25 -6.52 -3.64
C ARG A 134 -0.35 -5.19 -4.05
N ASP A 135 0.38 -4.11 -3.76
CA ASP A 135 0.16 -2.74 -4.20
C ASP A 135 -1.19 -2.16 -3.75
N PRO A 136 -1.46 -2.10 -2.42
CA PRO A 136 -2.70 -1.56 -1.93
C PRO A 136 -2.82 -0.07 -2.25
N TYR A 137 -3.90 0.33 -2.90
CA TYR A 137 -4.28 1.72 -3.08
C TYR A 137 -5.54 2.03 -2.30
N VAL A 138 -5.40 2.79 -1.21
CA VAL A 138 -6.48 3.12 -0.28
C VAL A 138 -6.96 4.54 -0.52
N PHE A 139 -8.28 4.74 -0.46
CA PHE A 139 -8.90 6.06 -0.60
C PHE A 139 -10.24 6.12 0.12
N HIS A 140 -10.64 7.36 0.48
CA HIS A 140 -11.95 7.61 1.05
C HIS A 140 -13.03 7.56 -0.02
N PHE A 141 -14.12 6.87 0.27
CA PHE A 141 -15.30 6.84 -0.57
C PHE A 141 -16.57 6.91 0.29
N LYS A 142 -17.22 8.06 0.29
CA LYS A 142 -18.36 8.36 1.15
C LYS A 142 -17.97 8.24 2.63
N ASP A 143 -18.58 7.31 3.36
CA ASP A 143 -18.42 7.03 4.78
C ASP A 143 -17.47 5.86 5.10
N LYS A 144 -16.74 5.39 4.11
CA LYS A 144 -15.83 4.23 4.25
C LYS A 144 -14.51 4.42 3.50
N LEU A 145 -13.57 3.53 3.77
CA LEU A 145 -12.37 3.36 2.97
C LEU A 145 -12.59 2.24 1.94
N LEU A 146 -12.09 2.45 0.74
CA LEU A 146 -11.92 1.41 -0.27
C LEU A 146 -10.43 1.16 -0.49
N MET A 147 -10.10 -0.09 -0.79
CA MET A 147 -8.75 -0.51 -1.15
C MET A 147 -8.80 -1.31 -2.45
N TYR A 148 -7.99 -0.90 -3.41
CA TYR A 148 -7.68 -1.71 -4.58
C TYR A 148 -6.41 -2.50 -4.31
N VAL A 149 -6.39 -3.78 -4.68
CA VAL A 149 -5.23 -4.67 -4.55
C VAL A 149 -4.97 -5.37 -5.87
N ALA A 150 -3.73 -5.37 -6.31
CA ALA A 150 -3.30 -6.15 -7.47
C ALA A 150 -3.27 -7.63 -7.10
N GLU A 151 -4.13 -8.42 -7.70
CA GLU A 151 -4.30 -9.86 -7.46
C GLU A 151 -3.92 -10.67 -8.70
N GLY A 152 -2.63 -10.63 -9.07
CA GLY A 152 -2.15 -11.26 -10.28
C GLY A 152 -2.67 -10.54 -11.53
N ASP A 153 -3.50 -11.15 -12.32
CA ASP A 153 -4.13 -10.59 -13.52
C ASP A 153 -5.50 -9.93 -13.25
N ALA A 154 -5.86 -9.75 -12.00
CA ALA A 154 -7.11 -9.14 -11.57
C ALA A 154 -6.87 -7.98 -10.58
N LEU A 155 -7.83 -7.10 -10.49
CA LEU A 155 -7.88 -6.01 -9.52
C LEU A 155 -8.96 -6.30 -8.49
N GLY A 156 -8.54 -6.58 -7.24
CA GLY A 156 -9.44 -6.80 -6.11
C GLY A 156 -9.94 -5.49 -5.50
N VAL A 157 -11.14 -5.54 -4.91
CA VAL A 157 -11.75 -4.41 -4.17
C VAL A 157 -12.11 -4.84 -2.78
N TYR A 158 -11.68 -4.06 -1.82
CA TYR A 158 -11.98 -4.26 -0.41
C TYR A 158 -12.55 -2.98 0.19
N GLN A 159 -13.38 -3.14 1.22
CA GLN A 159 -13.91 -2.02 1.99
C GLN A 159 -13.63 -2.16 3.48
N SER A 160 -13.54 -1.03 4.16
CA SER A 160 -13.39 -0.95 5.60
C SER A 160 -14.09 0.28 6.16
N GLN A 161 -14.59 0.17 7.40
CA GLN A 161 -15.12 1.27 8.18
C GLN A 161 -14.10 1.83 9.19
N ASP A 162 -13.06 1.05 9.48
CA ASP A 162 -12.08 1.36 10.53
C ASP A 162 -10.61 1.36 10.04
N GLY A 163 -10.39 1.07 8.74
CA GLY A 163 -9.06 0.99 8.15
C GLY A 163 -8.23 -0.24 8.58
N ILE A 164 -8.75 -1.08 9.47
CA ILE A 164 -8.08 -2.25 10.04
C ILE A 164 -8.74 -3.55 9.60
N ASN A 165 -10.07 -3.60 9.66
CA ASN A 165 -10.86 -4.74 9.27
C ASN A 165 -11.40 -4.55 7.86
N TRP A 166 -10.93 -5.38 6.94
CA TRP A 166 -11.25 -5.29 5.51
C TRP A 166 -12.08 -6.47 5.06
N THR A 167 -13.10 -6.19 4.26
CA THR A 167 -13.92 -7.22 3.62
C THR A 167 -13.94 -7.00 2.12
N LYS A 168 -14.03 -8.08 1.34
CA LYS A 168 -14.20 -7.97 -0.10
C LYS A 168 -15.51 -7.23 -0.41
N GLU A 169 -15.45 -6.24 -1.29
CA GLU A 169 -16.63 -5.55 -1.81
C GLU A 169 -17.25 -6.42 -2.89
N ASP A 170 -18.26 -7.21 -2.51
CA ASP A 170 -18.78 -8.22 -3.38
C ASP A 170 -20.28 -8.47 -3.16
N SER A 171 -21.10 -8.08 -4.10
CA SER A 171 -22.51 -8.43 -4.11
C SER A 171 -22.80 -9.80 -4.74
N LYS A 172 -21.82 -10.47 -5.32
CA LYS A 172 -21.97 -11.71 -6.11
C LYS A 172 -20.87 -12.76 -5.91
N GLY A 173 -19.98 -12.62 -4.95
CA GLY A 173 -18.83 -13.51 -4.76
C GLY A 173 -17.61 -13.18 -5.65
N ASP A 174 -17.61 -12.08 -6.38
CA ASP A 174 -16.50 -11.67 -7.25
C ASP A 174 -16.16 -10.20 -7.07
N SER A 175 -15.28 -9.91 -6.11
CA SER A 175 -14.82 -8.56 -5.76
C SER A 175 -13.82 -7.95 -6.77
N LYS A 176 -13.70 -8.52 -7.94
CA LYS A 176 -12.73 -8.08 -8.93
C LYS A 176 -13.31 -7.00 -9.84
N ILE A 177 -12.72 -5.81 -9.85
CA ILE A 177 -13.06 -4.75 -10.83
C ILE A 177 -12.64 -5.18 -12.24
N LEU A 178 -11.44 -5.75 -12.37
CA LEU A 178 -10.93 -6.29 -13.62
C LEU A 178 -10.75 -7.80 -13.47
N PRO A 179 -11.62 -8.59 -14.08
CA PRO A 179 -11.54 -10.04 -14.01
C PRO A 179 -10.32 -10.56 -14.80
N GLU A 180 -9.84 -11.75 -14.44
CA GLU A 180 -8.72 -12.43 -15.09
C GLU A 180 -8.84 -12.50 -16.61
N THR A 181 -10.06 -12.54 -17.12
CA THR A 181 -10.33 -12.59 -18.56
C THR A 181 -10.22 -11.27 -19.27
N PHE A 182 -10.04 -10.15 -18.54
CA PHE A 182 -10.01 -8.81 -19.15
C PHE A 182 -8.90 -8.66 -20.20
N PHE A 183 -7.75 -9.28 -19.97
CA PHE A 183 -6.60 -9.24 -20.88
C PHE A 183 -6.54 -10.41 -21.86
N LYS A 184 -7.41 -11.43 -21.73
CA LYS A 184 -7.42 -12.57 -22.65
C LYS A 184 -7.71 -12.13 -24.09
N GLY A 185 -6.92 -12.66 -25.02
CA GLY A 185 -7.07 -12.36 -26.46
C GLY A 185 -6.49 -11.02 -26.89
N ARG A 186 -5.84 -10.26 -26.03
CA ARG A 186 -4.99 -9.15 -26.38
C ARG A 186 -3.57 -9.66 -26.59
N ASN A 187 -2.78 -9.01 -27.47
CA ASN A 187 -1.38 -9.40 -27.76
C ASN A 187 -0.42 -9.16 -26.55
N TRP A 188 -0.91 -9.35 -25.36
CA TRP A 188 -0.16 -9.27 -24.12
C TRP A 188 0.12 -10.71 -23.70
N GLN A 189 1.29 -10.97 -23.20
CA GLN A 189 1.62 -12.31 -22.70
C GLN A 189 0.59 -12.69 -21.64
N ASP A 190 -0.04 -13.83 -21.83
CA ASP A 190 -0.90 -14.46 -20.82
C ASP A 190 -0.09 -14.52 -19.52
N ASN A 191 -0.61 -13.89 -18.44
CA ASN A 191 -0.02 -13.78 -17.11
C ASN A 191 0.85 -12.52 -16.81
N ALA A 192 0.71 -11.44 -17.54
CA ALA A 192 1.28 -10.18 -17.07
C ALA A 192 0.52 -9.72 -15.80
N PRO A 193 1.17 -9.57 -14.64
CA PRO A 193 0.49 -9.13 -13.44
C PRO A 193 0.02 -7.67 -13.58
N ILE A 194 -1.11 -7.35 -12.94
CA ILE A 194 -1.51 -5.97 -12.70
C ILE A 194 -0.64 -5.45 -11.55
N GLU A 195 -0.18 -4.22 -11.65
CA GLU A 195 0.64 -3.57 -10.63
C GLU A 195 0.20 -2.13 -10.40
N CYS A 196 0.47 -1.62 -9.20
CA CYS A 196 0.36 -0.21 -8.83
C CYS A 196 -0.97 0.45 -9.22
N PRO A 197 -2.13 -0.07 -8.80
CA PRO A 197 -3.41 0.56 -9.10
C PRO A 197 -3.48 1.97 -8.52
N VAL A 198 -3.98 2.92 -9.29
CA VAL A 198 -4.20 4.30 -8.85
C VAL A 198 -5.57 4.78 -9.32
N LEU A 199 -6.34 5.35 -8.41
CA LEU A 199 -7.58 6.04 -8.75
C LEU A 199 -7.32 7.53 -8.93
N LYS A 200 -7.76 8.07 -10.05
CA LYS A 200 -7.81 9.51 -10.29
C LYS A 200 -9.26 9.95 -10.44
N THR A 201 -9.74 10.75 -9.50
CA THR A 201 -11.05 11.39 -9.64
C THR A 201 -10.94 12.52 -10.67
N MET A 202 -11.81 12.48 -11.68
CA MET A 202 -11.98 13.61 -12.59
C MET A 202 -13.16 14.45 -12.09
N THR A 203 -12.90 15.69 -11.68
CA THR A 203 -13.96 16.68 -11.52
C THR A 203 -14.42 17.11 -12.89
N THR A 204 -15.64 16.76 -13.28
CA THR A 204 -16.30 17.40 -14.41
C THR A 204 -16.60 18.85 -13.99
N THR A 205 -15.91 19.79 -14.59
CA THR A 205 -16.26 21.22 -14.55
C THR A 205 -17.57 21.47 -15.28
#